data_0758eeff1d381c2b4146944f8fb0d2c5
#
_entry.id   0758eeff1d381c2b4146944f8fb0d2c5
#
_cell.length_a   1.000
_cell.length_b   1.000
_cell.length_c   1.000
_cell.angle_alpha   90.00
_cell.angle_beta   90.00
_cell.angle_gamma   90.00
#
_symmetry.space_group_name_H-M   'P 1'
#
loop_
_entity.id
_entity.type
_entity.pdbx_description
1 polymer ?
#
loop_
_entity_poly.entity_id
_entity_poly.type
_entity_poly.pdbx_seq_one_letter_code
_entity_poly.pdbx_strand_id
1 'polypeptide(L)'
;MNSLYLLLILISTTWSLAGVLAVRKVRHRARLGVWPGVLPGVSVLKPLCGRDDALMANLRTFFEQEHPDFELVFGVRGSDDPAIEVVRELRGEFPEVRCRIVIHDGRRGANPKVANLRAMVEEARHDVLLISDSNVKVGSDYVRRMESDLLAPKTGLVTSLIVGSGERSLGATLEGLHLTGSVAPNIALATGLGHASVIGKSMMFRRSVFEGLGGFESVAYVLAEDYIIGRMFDAAGYDVVLASEPIENVTQRTSVRSFLRRQMRWTMMRVRMAPVAYLVEPLTMPAWLALAAPLFGVHTAWPLVWAVWLTLSRDAGSWLLLRGRKGLARALPLFLLRDALMLIAWVAAPLRKHVSWRDNRVRVSAGSRLYGHEATEPAGELLVEG
;
A
#
# COMPACT_ATOMS: atom_id res chain seq x y z
N MET A 1 11.50 17.23 -35.22
CA MET A 1 11.26 16.64 -33.87
C MET A 1 10.57 15.29 -34.12
N ASN A 2 11.05 14.23 -33.46
CA ASN A 2 10.56 12.86 -33.65
C ASN A 2 9.11 12.73 -33.16
N SER A 3 8.16 12.35 -34.02
CA SER A 3 6.73 12.20 -33.68
C SER A 3 6.51 11.19 -32.55
N LEU A 4 7.34 10.13 -32.45
CA LEU A 4 7.30 9.14 -31.41
C LEU A 4 7.63 9.77 -30.04
N TYR A 5 8.65 10.64 -29.98
CA TYR A 5 9.03 11.31 -28.74
C TYR A 5 7.91 12.23 -28.23
N LEU A 6 7.26 12.97 -29.12
CA LEU A 6 6.11 13.80 -28.75
C LEU A 6 4.94 12.97 -28.23
N LEU A 7 4.68 11.81 -28.85
CA LEU A 7 3.66 10.89 -28.35
C LEU A 7 3.97 10.39 -26.94
N LEU A 8 5.22 10.03 -26.66
CA LEU A 8 5.64 9.60 -25.30
C LEU A 8 5.48 10.72 -24.27
N ILE A 9 5.84 11.96 -24.63
CA ILE A 9 5.62 13.17 -23.81
C ILE A 9 4.12 13.37 -23.52
N LEU A 10 3.28 13.25 -24.54
CA LEU A 10 1.83 13.38 -24.40
C LEU A 10 1.24 12.30 -23.48
N ILE A 11 1.63 11.04 -23.67
CA ILE A 11 1.21 9.92 -22.82
C ILE A 11 1.61 10.17 -21.37
N SER A 12 2.87 10.54 -21.11
CA SER A 12 3.38 10.82 -19.76
C SER A 12 2.64 11.97 -19.09
N THR A 13 2.38 13.05 -19.85
CA THR A 13 1.64 14.21 -19.34
C THR A 13 0.20 13.83 -19.00
N THR A 14 -0.49 13.17 -19.92
CA THR A 14 -1.87 12.72 -19.73
C THR A 14 -1.98 11.78 -18.52
N TRP A 15 -1.10 10.78 -18.41
CA TRP A 15 -1.08 9.85 -17.28
C TRP A 15 -0.90 10.57 -15.95
N SER A 16 0.09 11.45 -15.88
CA SER A 16 0.41 12.19 -14.64
C SER A 16 -0.76 13.07 -14.18
N LEU A 17 -1.37 13.81 -15.09
CA LEU A 17 -2.51 14.68 -14.76
C LEU A 17 -3.78 13.89 -14.48
N ALA A 18 -4.03 12.80 -15.23
CA ALA A 18 -5.14 11.88 -14.97
C ALA A 18 -5.05 11.24 -13.57
N GLY A 19 -3.83 10.91 -13.12
CA GLY A 19 -3.60 10.41 -11.76
C GLY A 19 -4.06 11.40 -10.68
N VAL A 20 -3.73 12.69 -10.83
CA VAL A 20 -4.17 13.74 -9.91
C VAL A 20 -5.70 13.89 -9.93
N LEU A 21 -6.31 13.86 -11.12
CA LEU A 21 -7.76 13.92 -11.28
C LEU A 21 -8.45 12.69 -10.67
N ALA A 22 -7.84 11.52 -10.79
CA ALA A 22 -8.33 10.29 -10.17
C ALA A 22 -8.31 10.39 -8.64
N VAL A 23 -7.23 10.91 -8.03
CA VAL A 23 -7.19 11.20 -6.58
C VAL A 23 -8.32 12.15 -6.20
N ARG A 24 -8.52 13.23 -6.96
CA ARG A 24 -9.62 14.16 -6.71
C ARG A 24 -10.98 13.45 -6.76
N LYS A 25 -11.22 12.60 -7.76
CA LYS A 25 -12.47 11.83 -7.92
C LYS A 25 -12.70 10.92 -6.69
N VAL A 26 -11.68 10.18 -6.25
CA VAL A 26 -11.76 9.33 -5.05
C VAL A 26 -12.12 10.17 -3.83
N ARG A 27 -11.44 11.29 -3.60
CA ARG A 27 -11.67 12.19 -2.46
C ARG A 27 -13.07 12.83 -2.44
N HIS A 28 -13.62 13.16 -3.60
CA HIS A 28 -14.98 13.73 -3.70
C HIS A 28 -16.09 12.71 -3.48
N ARG A 29 -15.82 11.41 -3.72
CA ARG A 29 -16.80 10.32 -3.48
C ARG A 29 -17.22 10.23 -2.00
N ALA A 30 -16.35 10.64 -1.06
CA ALA A 30 -16.61 10.62 0.37
C ALA A 30 -17.82 11.39 0.86
N ARG A 31 -18.22 12.41 0.12
CA ARG A 31 -19.23 13.37 0.58
C ARG A 31 -20.67 12.92 0.31
N LEU A 32 -20.85 11.77 -0.34
CA LEU A 32 -22.15 11.24 -0.74
C LEU A 32 -22.62 10.03 0.10
N GLY A 33 -21.86 9.63 1.13
CA GLY A 33 -22.13 8.43 1.91
C GLY A 33 -23.40 8.56 2.76
N VAL A 34 -24.42 7.86 2.37
CA VAL A 34 -25.56 7.54 3.24
C VAL A 34 -25.11 6.42 4.17
N TRP A 35 -25.16 6.63 5.47
CA TRP A 35 -24.88 5.58 6.44
C TRP A 35 -26.00 4.55 6.40
N PRO A 36 -25.73 3.25 6.18
CA PRO A 36 -26.75 2.22 6.37
C PRO A 36 -27.20 2.22 7.84
N GLY A 37 -28.49 1.99 8.06
CA GLY A 37 -29.07 2.07 9.41
C GLY A 37 -28.51 1.06 10.40
N VAL A 38 -28.07 -0.11 9.92
CA VAL A 38 -27.43 -1.17 10.73
C VAL A 38 -26.10 -1.54 10.06
N LEU A 39 -25.03 -1.42 10.80
CA LEU A 39 -23.68 -1.84 10.38
C LEU A 39 -23.38 -3.22 11.00
N PRO A 40 -22.89 -4.20 10.22
CA PRO A 40 -22.35 -5.46 10.76
C PRO A 40 -21.19 -5.20 11.73
N GLY A 41 -20.87 -6.17 12.58
CA GLY A 41 -19.69 -6.07 13.41
C GLY A 41 -18.39 -6.25 12.61
N VAL A 42 -17.32 -5.56 13.02
CA VAL A 42 -16.01 -5.57 12.35
C VAL A 42 -14.91 -6.06 13.27
N SER A 43 -14.12 -7.06 12.81
CA SER A 43 -12.86 -7.44 13.45
C SER A 43 -11.69 -6.74 12.77
N VAL A 44 -11.04 -5.83 13.49
CA VAL A 44 -9.86 -5.10 13.03
C VAL A 44 -8.61 -5.91 13.37
N LEU A 45 -7.92 -6.40 12.35
CA LEU A 45 -6.71 -7.22 12.47
C LEU A 45 -5.46 -6.36 12.35
N LYS A 46 -4.67 -6.27 13.42
CA LYS A 46 -3.45 -5.46 13.52
C LYS A 46 -2.23 -6.36 13.72
N PRO A 47 -1.58 -6.85 12.64
CA PRO A 47 -0.34 -7.60 12.77
C PRO A 47 0.78 -6.70 13.27
N LEU A 48 1.37 -7.05 14.42
CA LEU A 48 2.45 -6.31 15.06
C LEU A 48 3.78 -7.09 14.98
N CYS A 49 4.89 -6.36 15.04
CA CYS A 49 6.23 -6.92 15.12
C CYS A 49 7.20 -5.85 15.59
N GLY A 50 7.56 -5.89 16.86
CA GLY A 50 8.42 -4.92 17.49
C GLY A 50 7.73 -3.55 17.68
N ARG A 51 8.52 -2.56 18.06
CA ARG A 51 8.06 -1.20 18.30
C ARG A 51 8.33 -0.31 17.10
N ASP A 52 7.33 -0.14 16.22
CA ASP A 52 7.40 0.81 15.12
C ASP A 52 7.38 2.27 15.61
N ASP A 53 7.79 3.20 14.74
CA ASP A 53 7.71 4.64 14.98
C ASP A 53 6.27 5.05 15.36
N ALA A 54 6.14 5.73 16.51
CA ALA A 54 4.86 6.22 17.04
C ALA A 54 3.78 5.12 17.23
N LEU A 55 4.17 3.86 17.51
CA LEU A 55 3.25 2.73 17.61
C LEU A 55 2.06 3.05 18.52
N MET A 56 2.30 3.56 19.74
CA MET A 56 1.26 3.96 20.70
C MET A 56 0.24 4.92 20.08
N ALA A 57 0.70 5.99 19.42
CA ALA A 57 -0.17 7.00 18.84
C ALA A 57 -0.93 6.46 17.62
N ASN A 58 -0.33 5.54 16.85
CA ASN A 58 -0.99 4.91 15.71
C ASN A 58 -2.09 3.95 16.18
N LEU A 59 -1.80 3.08 17.15
CA LEU A 59 -2.77 2.13 17.66
C LEU A 59 -3.92 2.82 18.39
N ARG A 60 -3.68 3.91 19.13
CA ARG A 60 -4.69 4.72 19.80
C ARG A 60 -5.83 5.12 18.87
N THR A 61 -5.53 5.49 17.62
CA THR A 61 -6.56 5.88 16.65
C THR A 61 -7.54 4.75 16.29
N PHE A 62 -7.18 3.50 16.55
CA PHE A 62 -8.07 2.35 16.39
C PHE A 62 -8.90 2.07 17.63
N PHE A 63 -8.44 2.43 18.83
CA PHE A 63 -9.25 2.40 20.04
C PHE A 63 -10.29 3.53 20.05
N GLU A 64 -10.02 4.64 19.37
CA GLU A 64 -10.88 5.82 19.28
C GLU A 64 -11.91 5.75 18.10
N GLN A 65 -12.20 4.54 17.57
CA GLN A 65 -13.12 4.41 16.45
C GLN A 65 -14.59 4.56 16.88
N GLU A 66 -15.33 5.35 16.14
CA GLU A 66 -16.77 5.59 16.32
C GLU A 66 -17.59 4.53 15.53
N HIS A 67 -17.52 3.27 15.96
CA HIS A 67 -18.26 2.17 15.36
C HIS A 67 -19.06 1.42 16.43
N PRO A 68 -20.35 1.06 16.18
CA PRO A 68 -21.23 0.50 17.20
C PRO A 68 -20.80 -0.90 17.68
N ASP A 69 -20.22 -1.72 16.82
CA ASP A 69 -19.77 -3.09 17.15
C ASP A 69 -18.49 -3.43 16.42
N PHE A 70 -17.34 -3.24 17.09
CA PHE A 70 -16.05 -3.64 16.55
C PHE A 70 -15.19 -4.26 17.66
N GLU A 71 -14.19 -5.00 17.22
CA GLU A 71 -13.12 -5.50 18.10
C GLU A 71 -11.74 -5.28 17.48
N LEU A 72 -10.73 -5.19 18.32
CA LEU A 72 -9.33 -5.12 17.93
C LEU A 72 -8.63 -6.45 18.23
N VAL A 73 -8.08 -7.06 17.19
CA VAL A 73 -7.29 -8.29 17.31
C VAL A 73 -5.85 -7.96 16.93
N PHE A 74 -4.94 -8.03 17.91
CA PHE A 74 -3.52 -7.78 17.73
C PHE A 74 -2.79 -9.11 17.65
N GLY A 75 -1.99 -9.32 16.60
CA GLY A 75 -1.21 -10.54 16.45
C GLY A 75 0.29 -10.26 16.61
N VAL A 76 0.99 -11.09 17.38
CA VAL A 76 2.44 -11.03 17.58
C VAL A 76 3.08 -12.41 17.49
N ARG A 77 4.33 -12.44 16.98
CA ARG A 77 5.14 -13.65 17.00
C ARG A 77 5.94 -13.71 18.32
N GLY A 78 5.54 -14.61 19.19
CA GLY A 78 6.19 -14.79 20.49
C GLY A 78 5.67 -13.86 21.57
N SER A 79 5.86 -14.28 22.82
CA SER A 79 5.36 -13.59 24.03
C SER A 79 6.26 -12.44 24.52
N ASP A 80 7.42 -12.29 23.92
CA ASP A 80 8.45 -11.30 24.23
C ASP A 80 8.43 -10.06 23.33
N ASP A 81 7.47 -9.98 22.40
CA ASP A 81 7.37 -8.83 21.50
C ASP A 81 7.01 -7.56 22.26
N PRO A 82 7.84 -6.49 22.18
CA PRO A 82 7.63 -5.24 22.93
C PRO A 82 6.35 -4.48 22.55
N ALA A 83 5.70 -4.84 21.43
CA ALA A 83 4.40 -4.26 21.07
C ALA A 83 3.28 -4.68 22.03
N ILE A 84 3.42 -5.82 22.71
CA ILE A 84 2.44 -6.33 23.67
C ILE A 84 2.19 -5.32 24.80
N GLU A 85 3.25 -4.69 25.31
CA GLU A 85 3.14 -3.70 26.38
C GLU A 85 2.36 -2.47 25.95
N VAL A 86 2.58 -2.01 24.70
CA VAL A 86 1.84 -0.89 24.14
C VAL A 86 0.35 -1.20 24.03
N VAL A 87 0.00 -2.42 23.61
CA VAL A 87 -1.41 -2.85 23.53
C VAL A 87 -2.03 -2.97 24.92
N ARG A 88 -1.30 -3.48 25.91
CA ARG A 88 -1.79 -3.59 27.31
C ARG A 88 -2.07 -2.22 27.92
N GLU A 89 -1.19 -1.25 27.69
CA GLU A 89 -1.37 0.14 28.14
C GLU A 89 -2.64 0.74 27.53
N LEU A 90 -2.81 0.66 26.21
CA LEU A 90 -4.02 1.15 25.53
C LEU A 90 -5.29 0.44 25.99
N ARG A 91 -5.25 -0.88 26.20
CA ARG A 91 -6.39 -1.64 26.74
C ARG A 91 -6.79 -1.16 28.13
N GLY A 92 -5.82 -0.72 28.93
CA GLY A 92 -6.08 -0.11 30.26
C GLY A 92 -6.75 1.26 30.17
N GLU A 93 -6.41 2.05 29.12
CA GLU A 93 -7.00 3.38 28.90
C GLU A 93 -8.41 3.30 28.26
N PHE A 94 -8.71 2.23 27.48
CA PHE A 94 -9.97 2.03 26.76
C PHE A 94 -10.61 0.67 27.16
N PRO A 95 -11.05 0.49 28.40
CA PRO A 95 -11.56 -0.79 28.90
C PRO A 95 -12.86 -1.24 28.23
N GLU A 96 -13.60 -0.30 27.61
CA GLU A 96 -14.84 -0.56 26.88
C GLU A 96 -14.59 -1.17 25.49
N VAL A 97 -13.40 -0.98 24.91
CA VAL A 97 -13.06 -1.51 23.59
C VAL A 97 -12.68 -2.98 23.69
N ARG A 98 -13.39 -3.82 23.01
CA ARG A 98 -13.03 -5.25 22.91
C ARG A 98 -11.68 -5.40 22.24
N CYS A 99 -10.70 -5.90 22.98
CA CYS A 99 -9.33 -6.03 22.54
C CYS A 99 -8.75 -7.38 22.96
N ARG A 100 -8.09 -8.08 22.04
CA ARG A 100 -7.33 -9.29 22.35
C ARG A 100 -5.95 -9.31 21.68
N ILE A 101 -5.03 -10.02 22.31
CA ILE A 101 -3.68 -10.26 21.80
C ILE A 101 -3.55 -11.75 21.48
N VAL A 102 -3.21 -12.06 20.24
CA VAL A 102 -2.98 -13.41 19.72
C VAL A 102 -1.46 -13.61 19.60
N ILE A 103 -0.95 -14.60 20.32
CA ILE A 103 0.48 -14.96 20.28
C ILE A 103 0.61 -16.26 19.48
N HIS A 104 1.48 -16.27 18.47
CA HIS A 104 1.70 -17.44 17.62
C HIS A 104 3.20 -17.73 17.43
N ASP A 105 3.54 -18.95 17.00
CA ASP A 105 4.92 -19.43 16.82
C ASP A 105 5.54 -19.09 15.46
N GLY A 106 4.76 -18.51 14.54
CA GLY A 106 5.21 -18.12 13.20
C GLY A 106 5.31 -19.27 12.18
N ARG A 107 4.85 -20.50 12.49
CA ARG A 107 4.99 -21.69 11.63
C ARG A 107 3.93 -21.84 10.56
N ARG A 108 3.12 -20.81 10.30
CA ARG A 108 1.93 -20.88 9.41
C ARG A 108 2.19 -20.36 8.00
N GLY A 109 3.36 -20.58 7.42
CA GLY A 109 3.74 -20.16 6.07
C GLY A 109 5.04 -19.36 6.01
N ALA A 110 5.54 -19.09 4.79
CA ALA A 110 6.79 -18.36 4.57
C ALA A 110 6.62 -16.83 4.66
N ASN A 111 5.38 -16.30 4.53
CA ASN A 111 5.09 -14.89 4.72
C ASN A 111 4.74 -14.62 6.20
N PRO A 112 5.60 -13.92 6.97
CA PRO A 112 5.37 -13.69 8.40
C PRO A 112 4.11 -12.87 8.70
N LYS A 113 3.72 -11.96 7.79
CA LYS A 113 2.48 -11.17 7.94
C LYS A 113 1.26 -12.06 7.77
N VAL A 114 1.26 -12.92 6.75
CA VAL A 114 0.16 -13.86 6.51
C VAL A 114 0.06 -14.88 7.65
N ALA A 115 1.20 -15.40 8.14
CA ALA A 115 1.21 -16.30 9.31
C ALA A 115 0.56 -15.65 10.55
N ASN A 116 0.84 -14.37 10.77
CA ASN A 116 0.22 -13.60 11.85
C ASN A 116 -1.29 -13.41 11.62
N LEU A 117 -1.69 -12.99 10.40
CA LEU A 117 -3.11 -12.81 10.05
C LEU A 117 -3.92 -14.10 10.18
N ARG A 118 -3.37 -15.26 9.79
CA ARG A 118 -4.02 -16.56 9.95
C ARG A 118 -4.35 -16.87 11.40
N ALA A 119 -3.40 -16.64 12.31
CA ALA A 119 -3.65 -16.84 13.73
C ALA A 119 -4.73 -15.88 14.27
N MET A 120 -4.74 -14.63 13.78
CA MET A 120 -5.70 -13.62 14.23
C MET A 120 -7.12 -13.89 13.72
N VAL A 121 -7.28 -14.40 12.50
CA VAL A 121 -8.61 -14.71 11.92
C VAL A 121 -9.31 -15.83 12.68
N GLU A 122 -8.59 -16.82 13.20
CA GLU A 122 -9.16 -17.87 14.05
C GLU A 122 -9.83 -17.32 15.31
N GLU A 123 -9.32 -16.19 15.82
CA GLU A 123 -9.81 -15.51 17.03
C GLU A 123 -10.80 -14.37 16.73
N ALA A 124 -10.99 -14.02 15.46
CA ALA A 124 -11.88 -12.94 15.03
C ALA A 124 -13.36 -13.38 15.12
N ARG A 125 -14.20 -12.53 15.71
CA ARG A 125 -15.63 -12.83 15.95
C ARG A 125 -16.51 -12.52 14.75
N HIS A 126 -16.16 -11.47 14.00
CA HIS A 126 -17.02 -10.93 12.94
C HIS A 126 -16.65 -11.46 11.57
N ASP A 127 -17.63 -11.49 10.66
CA ASP A 127 -17.38 -11.86 9.26
C ASP A 127 -16.69 -10.73 8.49
N VAL A 128 -16.91 -9.46 8.85
CA VAL A 128 -16.19 -8.35 8.24
C VAL A 128 -14.83 -8.22 8.90
N LEU A 129 -13.78 -8.39 8.10
CA LEU A 129 -12.39 -8.27 8.53
C LEU A 129 -11.78 -6.99 7.95
N LEU A 130 -11.08 -6.24 8.80
CA LEU A 130 -10.28 -5.07 8.41
C LEU A 130 -8.82 -5.31 8.77
N ILE A 131 -7.97 -5.54 7.80
CA ILE A 131 -6.52 -5.65 8.00
C ILE A 131 -5.92 -4.24 7.97
N SER A 132 -5.09 -3.91 8.96
CA SER A 132 -4.36 -2.65 9.00
C SER A 132 -2.99 -2.81 9.66
N ASP A 133 -1.93 -2.32 9.00
CA ASP A 133 -0.56 -2.39 9.52
C ASP A 133 -0.36 -1.53 10.79
N SER A 134 0.68 -1.84 11.57
CA SER A 134 1.05 -1.16 12.83
C SER A 134 1.36 0.34 12.69
N ASN A 135 1.89 0.75 11.55
CA ASN A 135 2.29 2.13 11.27
C ASN A 135 1.22 2.96 10.53
N VAL A 136 -0.03 2.52 10.59
CA VAL A 136 -1.19 3.22 10.04
C VAL A 136 -1.87 4.03 11.13
N LYS A 137 -2.17 5.29 10.80
CA LYS A 137 -3.00 6.22 11.58
C LYS A 137 -4.23 6.60 10.77
N VAL A 138 -5.39 6.70 11.45
CA VAL A 138 -6.70 6.89 10.81
C VAL A 138 -7.57 7.90 11.57
N GLY A 139 -8.65 8.38 10.94
CA GLY A 139 -9.69 9.16 11.63
C GLY A 139 -10.63 8.28 12.46
N SER A 140 -11.42 8.89 13.36
CA SER A 140 -12.34 8.16 14.24
C SER A 140 -13.49 7.45 13.50
N ASP A 141 -13.84 7.89 12.31
CA ASP A 141 -14.90 7.33 11.49
C ASP A 141 -14.41 6.35 10.41
N TYR A 142 -13.11 5.98 10.44
CA TYR A 142 -12.47 5.19 9.40
C TYR A 142 -13.12 3.81 9.22
N VAL A 143 -13.34 3.05 10.28
CA VAL A 143 -13.94 1.70 10.21
C VAL A 143 -15.32 1.77 9.58
N ARG A 144 -16.14 2.71 10.03
CA ARG A 144 -17.49 2.94 9.52
C ARG A 144 -17.52 3.30 8.03
N ARG A 145 -16.60 4.14 7.58
CA ARG A 145 -16.48 4.52 6.15
C ARG A 145 -16.07 3.34 5.27
N MET A 146 -15.06 2.59 5.69
CA MET A 146 -14.62 1.39 4.97
C MET A 146 -15.77 0.39 4.82
N GLU A 147 -16.53 0.17 5.88
CA GLU A 147 -17.66 -0.74 5.88
C GLU A 147 -18.80 -0.26 5.00
N SER A 148 -19.13 1.04 5.03
CA SER A 148 -20.11 1.63 4.13
C SER A 148 -19.78 1.38 2.66
N ASP A 149 -18.51 1.50 2.28
CA ASP A 149 -18.06 1.17 0.91
C ASP A 149 -18.14 -0.33 0.63
N LEU A 150 -17.90 -1.21 1.62
CA LEU A 150 -18.02 -2.67 1.47
C LEU A 150 -19.45 -3.15 1.29
N LEU A 151 -20.42 -2.42 1.85
CA LEU A 151 -21.84 -2.75 1.74
C LEU A 151 -22.43 -2.38 0.37
N ALA A 152 -21.71 -1.65 -0.47
CA ALA A 152 -22.16 -1.36 -1.83
C ALA A 152 -22.25 -2.66 -2.68
N PRO A 153 -23.23 -2.75 -3.60
CA PRO A 153 -23.40 -3.91 -4.46
C PRO A 153 -22.11 -4.28 -5.20
N LYS A 154 -21.81 -5.58 -5.30
CA LYS A 154 -20.63 -6.15 -5.94
C LYS A 154 -19.29 -5.83 -5.28
N THR A 155 -19.21 -4.97 -4.28
CA THR A 155 -17.95 -4.70 -3.58
C THR A 155 -17.52 -5.93 -2.80
N GLY A 156 -16.39 -6.51 -3.17
CA GLY A 156 -15.76 -7.63 -2.46
C GLY A 156 -14.66 -7.19 -1.52
N LEU A 157 -13.88 -6.15 -1.92
CA LEU A 157 -12.76 -5.65 -1.15
C LEU A 157 -12.72 -4.12 -1.21
N VAL A 158 -12.52 -3.50 -0.05
CA VAL A 158 -12.26 -2.06 0.08
C VAL A 158 -10.83 -1.85 0.56
N THR A 159 -10.10 -0.95 -0.10
CA THR A 159 -8.77 -0.50 0.31
C THR A 159 -8.71 1.02 0.34
N SER A 160 -7.64 1.62 0.86
CA SER A 160 -7.52 3.07 0.99
C SER A 160 -6.29 3.60 0.27
N LEU A 161 -6.37 4.83 -0.25
CA LEU A 161 -5.16 5.57 -0.63
C LEU A 161 -4.27 5.77 0.59
N ILE A 162 -2.97 5.88 0.36
CA ILE A 162 -1.97 6.02 1.41
C ILE A 162 -1.22 7.34 1.26
N VAL A 163 -1.05 8.05 2.37
CA VAL A 163 -0.23 9.27 2.45
C VAL A 163 0.84 9.12 3.50
N GLY A 164 2.01 9.69 3.26
CA GLY A 164 3.06 9.74 4.29
C GLY A 164 2.72 10.75 5.37
N SER A 165 3.12 10.49 6.60
CA SER A 165 3.03 11.44 7.71
C SER A 165 4.10 11.22 8.78
N GLY A 166 4.28 12.21 9.66
CA GLY A 166 5.17 12.13 10.83
C GLY A 166 6.66 12.27 10.53
N GLU A 167 7.05 12.66 9.34
CA GLU A 167 8.44 12.67 8.86
C GLU A 167 9.35 13.59 9.70
N ARG A 168 10.46 13.02 10.21
CA ARG A 168 11.51 13.71 11.00
C ARG A 168 12.92 13.49 10.45
N SER A 169 13.05 12.86 9.27
CA SER A 169 14.32 12.64 8.58
C SER A 169 14.14 12.71 7.07
N LEU A 170 15.23 12.96 6.32
CA LEU A 170 15.17 13.04 4.86
C LEU A 170 14.63 11.76 4.22
N GLY A 171 15.08 10.59 4.68
CA GLY A 171 14.57 9.31 4.14
C GLY A 171 13.08 9.11 4.41
N ALA A 172 12.57 9.50 5.59
CA ALA A 172 11.14 9.47 5.89
C ALA A 172 10.36 10.45 5.02
N THR A 173 10.91 11.66 4.80
CA THR A 173 10.29 12.65 3.90
C THR A 173 10.21 12.11 2.47
N LEU A 174 11.30 11.56 1.94
CA LEU A 174 11.29 10.95 0.59
C LEU A 174 10.27 9.84 0.46
N GLU A 175 10.09 9.02 1.50
CA GLU A 175 9.05 7.99 1.52
C GLU A 175 7.65 8.60 1.52
N GLY A 176 7.38 9.56 2.39
CA GLY A 176 6.10 10.28 2.42
C GLY A 176 5.76 10.94 1.08
N LEU A 177 6.76 11.54 0.43
CA LEU A 177 6.61 12.12 -0.91
C LEU A 177 6.31 11.06 -1.97
N HIS A 178 6.97 9.89 -1.91
CA HIS A 178 6.74 8.81 -2.86
C HIS A 178 5.32 8.23 -2.71
N LEU A 179 4.87 7.99 -1.48
CA LEU A 179 3.52 7.51 -1.22
C LEU A 179 2.45 8.50 -1.70
N THR A 180 2.63 9.77 -1.38
CA THR A 180 1.63 10.83 -1.67
C THR A 180 1.62 11.26 -3.13
N GLY A 181 2.79 11.46 -3.75
CA GLY A 181 2.93 12.06 -5.08
C GLY A 181 3.03 11.04 -6.23
N SER A 182 3.34 9.77 -5.93
CA SER A 182 3.49 8.73 -6.95
C SER A 182 2.54 7.55 -6.72
N VAL A 183 2.60 6.90 -5.56
CA VAL A 183 1.81 5.69 -5.29
C VAL A 183 0.31 5.99 -5.31
N ALA A 184 -0.15 6.99 -4.56
CA ALA A 184 -1.57 7.32 -4.47
C ALA A 184 -2.21 7.69 -5.82
N PRO A 185 -1.64 8.59 -6.66
CA PRO A 185 -2.24 8.92 -7.95
C PRO A 185 -2.21 7.75 -8.94
N ASN A 186 -1.14 6.93 -8.95
CA ASN A 186 -1.09 5.76 -9.83
C ASN A 186 -2.12 4.69 -9.45
N ILE A 187 -2.32 4.43 -8.15
CA ILE A 187 -3.34 3.50 -7.67
C ILE A 187 -4.75 4.04 -7.95
N ALA A 188 -4.99 5.33 -7.69
CA ALA A 188 -6.28 5.94 -7.99
C ALA A 188 -6.63 5.85 -9.47
N LEU A 189 -5.65 6.09 -10.35
CA LEU A 189 -5.85 5.99 -11.80
C LEU A 189 -6.06 4.53 -12.23
N ALA A 190 -5.21 3.60 -11.79
CA ALA A 190 -5.32 2.19 -12.13
C ALA A 190 -6.68 1.61 -11.73
N THR A 191 -7.14 1.89 -10.49
CA THR A 191 -8.47 1.48 -10.05
C THR A 191 -9.59 2.15 -10.87
N GLY A 192 -9.42 3.42 -11.22
CA GLY A 192 -10.36 4.13 -12.08
C GLY A 192 -10.45 3.59 -13.52
N LEU A 193 -9.40 2.87 -13.96
CA LEU A 193 -9.34 2.16 -15.26
C LEU A 193 -9.76 0.67 -15.14
N GLY A 194 -10.28 0.24 -13.99
CA GLY A 194 -10.77 -1.13 -13.78
C GLY A 194 -9.71 -2.13 -13.34
N HIS A 195 -8.50 -1.69 -12.97
CA HIS A 195 -7.47 -2.58 -12.44
C HIS A 195 -7.57 -2.68 -10.91
N ALA A 196 -7.74 -3.90 -10.39
CA ALA A 196 -7.72 -4.17 -8.95
C ALA A 196 -6.37 -3.80 -8.35
N SER A 197 -6.31 -2.66 -7.67
CA SER A 197 -5.10 -2.16 -7.02
C SER A 197 -5.32 -2.09 -5.52
N VAL A 198 -4.64 -2.94 -4.76
CA VAL A 198 -4.80 -3.06 -3.31
C VAL A 198 -3.55 -2.58 -2.59
N ILE A 199 -3.76 -1.92 -1.47
CA ILE A 199 -2.69 -1.53 -0.54
C ILE A 199 -2.85 -2.37 0.72
N GLY A 200 -1.90 -3.27 0.97
CA GLY A 200 -1.90 -4.22 2.08
C GLY A 200 -1.90 -3.60 3.49
N LYS A 201 -1.84 -2.26 3.57
CA LYS A 201 -1.93 -1.51 4.83
C LYS A 201 -3.36 -1.17 5.25
N SER A 202 -4.34 -1.39 4.37
CA SER A 202 -5.75 -1.13 4.63
C SER A 202 -6.58 -1.97 3.66
N MET A 203 -7.13 -3.07 4.14
CA MET A 203 -7.97 -3.99 3.36
C MET A 203 -9.18 -4.42 4.20
N MET A 204 -10.39 -4.18 3.70
CA MET A 204 -11.61 -4.67 4.32
C MET A 204 -12.38 -5.57 3.36
N PHE A 205 -12.82 -6.72 3.85
CA PHE A 205 -13.57 -7.72 3.08
C PHE A 205 -14.37 -8.64 4.02
N ARG A 206 -15.31 -9.44 3.47
CA ARG A 206 -15.98 -10.49 4.23
C ARG A 206 -15.12 -11.74 4.27
N ARG A 207 -14.91 -12.27 5.48
CA ARG A 207 -14.17 -13.52 5.72
C ARG A 207 -14.78 -14.68 4.92
N SER A 208 -16.10 -14.86 4.99
CA SER A 208 -16.82 -15.92 4.28
C SER A 208 -16.57 -15.89 2.76
N VAL A 209 -16.56 -14.71 2.15
CA VAL A 209 -16.22 -14.55 0.72
C VAL A 209 -14.76 -14.91 0.48
N PHE A 210 -13.84 -14.36 1.26
CA PHE A 210 -12.39 -14.59 1.09
C PHE A 210 -12.01 -16.07 1.29
N GLU A 211 -12.59 -16.75 2.27
CA GLU A 211 -12.40 -18.19 2.49
C GLU A 211 -12.89 -19.01 1.29
N GLY A 212 -14.04 -18.63 0.70
CA GLY A 212 -14.54 -19.23 -0.54
C GLY A 212 -13.62 -19.05 -1.74
N LEU A 213 -12.74 -18.03 -1.72
CA LEU A 213 -11.72 -17.79 -2.75
C LEU A 213 -10.39 -18.50 -2.45
N GLY A 214 -10.25 -19.24 -1.35
CA GLY A 214 -9.03 -19.94 -0.95
C GLY A 214 -8.33 -19.35 0.28
N GLY A 215 -8.82 -18.22 0.82
CA GLY A 215 -8.39 -17.65 2.08
C GLY A 215 -6.89 -17.34 2.16
N PHE A 216 -6.39 -17.22 3.38
CA PHE A 216 -4.97 -16.94 3.63
C PHE A 216 -4.04 -18.09 3.28
N GLU A 217 -4.54 -19.33 3.10
CA GLU A 217 -3.74 -20.46 2.65
C GLU A 217 -3.16 -20.21 1.26
N SER A 218 -3.96 -19.66 0.35
CA SER A 218 -3.56 -19.38 -1.04
C SER A 218 -2.40 -18.37 -1.15
N VAL A 219 -2.19 -17.54 -0.14
CA VAL A 219 -1.16 -16.49 -0.10
C VAL A 219 -0.09 -16.71 0.96
N ALA A 220 -0.08 -17.86 1.65
CA ALA A 220 0.86 -18.16 2.75
C ALA A 220 2.35 -18.13 2.33
N TYR A 221 2.62 -18.36 1.06
CA TYR A 221 3.96 -18.40 0.48
C TYR A 221 4.20 -17.28 -0.55
N VAL A 222 3.40 -16.21 -0.52
CA VAL A 222 3.50 -15.08 -1.45
C VAL A 222 4.00 -13.83 -0.72
N LEU A 223 4.95 -13.10 -1.32
CA LEU A 223 5.49 -11.86 -0.73
C LEU A 223 4.53 -10.68 -0.87
N ALA A 224 3.83 -10.58 -2.02
CA ALA A 224 2.86 -9.52 -2.31
C ALA A 224 1.44 -10.08 -2.13
N GLU A 225 1.13 -10.47 -0.91
CA GLU A 225 -0.15 -11.06 -0.54
C GLU A 225 -1.34 -10.16 -0.89
N ASP A 226 -1.18 -8.85 -0.70
CA ASP A 226 -2.21 -7.84 -0.95
C ASP A 226 -2.59 -7.75 -2.44
N TYR A 227 -1.61 -7.76 -3.32
CA TYR A 227 -1.84 -7.79 -4.76
C TYR A 227 -2.58 -9.06 -5.18
N ILE A 228 -2.16 -10.22 -4.70
CA ILE A 228 -2.81 -11.50 -5.04
C ILE A 228 -4.23 -11.53 -4.48
N ILE A 229 -4.46 -11.12 -3.23
CA ILE A 229 -5.81 -11.02 -2.64
C ILE A 229 -6.71 -10.13 -3.53
N GLY A 230 -6.23 -8.95 -3.93
CA GLY A 230 -6.99 -8.09 -4.84
C GLY A 230 -7.36 -8.77 -6.16
N ARG A 231 -6.42 -9.51 -6.75
CA ARG A 231 -6.65 -10.29 -7.98
C ARG A 231 -7.65 -11.44 -7.78
N MET A 232 -7.66 -12.08 -6.62
CA MET A 232 -8.64 -13.15 -6.31
C MET A 232 -10.06 -12.60 -6.31
N PHE A 233 -10.30 -11.45 -5.67
CA PHE A 233 -11.61 -10.81 -5.69
C PHE A 233 -12.01 -10.36 -7.09
N ASP A 234 -11.12 -9.72 -7.83
CA ASP A 234 -11.34 -9.26 -9.21
C ASP A 234 -11.67 -10.42 -10.15
N ALA A 235 -10.89 -11.51 -10.11
CA ALA A 235 -11.12 -12.70 -10.92
C ALA A 235 -12.45 -13.40 -10.60
N ALA A 236 -12.95 -13.27 -9.37
CA ALA A 236 -14.26 -13.77 -8.95
C ALA A 236 -15.42 -12.81 -9.32
N GLY A 237 -15.14 -11.69 -10.01
CA GLY A 237 -16.15 -10.73 -10.47
C GLY A 237 -16.59 -9.71 -9.41
N TYR A 238 -15.86 -9.59 -8.31
CA TYR A 238 -16.11 -8.57 -7.31
C TYR A 238 -15.36 -7.28 -7.62
N ASP A 239 -15.97 -6.15 -7.26
CA ASP A 239 -15.33 -4.85 -7.35
C ASP A 239 -14.31 -4.64 -6.21
N VAL A 240 -13.11 -4.16 -6.55
CA VAL A 240 -12.11 -3.66 -5.61
C VAL A 240 -12.22 -2.14 -5.57
N VAL A 241 -12.59 -1.59 -4.42
CA VAL A 241 -12.98 -0.19 -4.26
C VAL A 241 -11.96 0.57 -3.41
N LEU A 242 -11.62 1.80 -3.82
CA LEU A 242 -10.84 2.73 -3.00
C LEU A 242 -11.78 3.52 -2.08
N ALA A 243 -11.54 3.43 -0.78
CA ALA A 243 -12.19 4.31 0.18
C ALA A 243 -11.78 5.77 -0.08
N SER A 244 -12.70 6.66 0.21
CA SER A 244 -12.55 8.09 -0.08
C SER A 244 -11.55 8.80 0.84
N GLU A 245 -11.37 8.32 2.07
CA GLU A 245 -10.38 8.84 3.00
C GLU A 245 -9.07 8.06 2.91
N PRO A 246 -7.93 8.75 2.71
CA PRO A 246 -6.64 8.11 2.74
C PRO A 246 -6.26 7.74 4.18
N ILE A 247 -5.48 6.67 4.31
CA ILE A 247 -4.80 6.35 5.56
C ILE A 247 -3.44 7.07 5.63
N GLU A 248 -3.02 7.46 6.83
CA GLU A 248 -1.68 7.97 7.08
C GLU A 248 -0.69 6.83 7.36
N ASN A 249 0.38 6.75 6.57
CA ASN A 249 1.52 5.89 6.84
C ASN A 249 2.55 6.66 7.66
N VAL A 250 2.63 6.41 8.93
CA VAL A 250 3.55 7.10 9.83
C VAL A 250 4.95 6.51 9.69
N THR A 251 5.90 7.36 9.29
CA THR A 251 7.33 7.04 9.24
C THR A 251 8.09 8.23 9.78
N GLN A 252 8.67 8.12 10.99
CA GLN A 252 9.35 9.26 11.62
C GLN A 252 10.81 9.34 11.21
N ARG A 253 11.54 8.25 11.39
CA ARG A 253 12.98 8.23 11.14
C ARG A 253 13.36 7.03 10.29
N THR A 254 13.79 7.30 9.08
CA THR A 254 14.42 6.30 8.20
C THR A 254 15.55 6.94 7.43
N SER A 255 16.61 6.19 7.13
CA SER A 255 17.71 6.67 6.30
C SER A 255 17.33 6.64 4.81
N VAL A 256 17.98 7.49 4.00
CA VAL A 256 17.83 7.44 2.53
C VAL A 256 18.18 6.05 1.99
N ARG A 257 19.19 5.40 2.57
CA ARG A 257 19.56 4.01 2.20
C ARG A 257 18.44 3.02 2.48
N SER A 258 17.72 3.15 3.59
CA SER A 258 16.59 2.28 3.93
C SER A 258 15.39 2.57 3.04
N PHE A 259 15.12 3.84 2.71
CA PHE A 259 14.15 4.24 1.70
C PHE A 259 14.46 3.54 0.36
N LEU A 260 15.67 3.71 -0.18
CA LEU A 260 16.08 3.08 -1.45
C LEU A 260 15.97 1.55 -1.41
N ARG A 261 16.39 0.89 -0.32
CA ARG A 261 16.24 -0.57 -0.17
C ARG A 261 14.78 -1.01 -0.27
N ARG A 262 13.85 -0.24 0.32
CA ARG A 262 12.41 -0.51 0.24
C ARG A 262 11.89 -0.33 -1.17
N GLN A 263 12.25 0.77 -1.84
CA GLN A 263 11.85 1.03 -3.22
C GLN A 263 12.38 -0.04 -4.19
N MET A 264 13.65 -0.43 -4.05
CA MET A 264 14.23 -1.53 -4.83
C MET A 264 13.47 -2.85 -4.63
N ARG A 265 13.02 -3.16 -3.40
CA ARG A 265 12.21 -4.34 -3.14
C ARG A 265 10.88 -4.27 -3.88
N TRP A 266 10.16 -3.16 -3.81
CA TRP A 266 8.89 -2.98 -4.51
C TRP A 266 9.05 -3.04 -6.03
N THR A 267 10.13 -2.44 -6.56
CA THR A 267 10.43 -2.52 -8.00
C THR A 267 10.75 -3.96 -8.43
N MET A 268 11.53 -4.70 -7.63
CA MET A 268 11.79 -6.13 -7.89
C MET A 268 10.51 -6.98 -7.91
N MET A 269 9.54 -6.67 -7.03
CA MET A 269 8.23 -7.33 -7.05
C MET A 269 7.52 -7.03 -8.37
N ARG A 270 7.47 -5.77 -8.81
CA ARG A 270 6.86 -5.38 -10.10
C ARG A 270 7.52 -6.08 -11.29
N VAL A 271 8.85 -6.14 -11.33
CA VAL A 271 9.58 -6.87 -12.39
C VAL A 271 9.11 -8.32 -12.52
N ARG A 272 8.75 -8.97 -11.41
CA ARG A 272 8.42 -10.41 -11.38
C ARG A 272 6.95 -10.73 -11.46
N MET A 273 6.09 -9.80 -11.08
CA MET A 273 4.64 -10.00 -11.04
C MET A 273 3.93 -9.33 -12.21
N ALA A 274 4.43 -8.19 -12.65
CA ALA A 274 3.84 -7.39 -13.71
C ALA A 274 4.93 -6.80 -14.62
N PRO A 275 5.68 -7.65 -15.37
CA PRO A 275 6.82 -7.22 -16.18
C PRO A 275 6.45 -6.18 -17.23
N VAL A 276 5.26 -6.25 -17.82
CA VAL A 276 4.78 -5.24 -18.77
C VAL A 276 4.57 -3.90 -18.07
N ALA A 277 3.93 -3.88 -16.90
CA ALA A 277 3.74 -2.66 -16.12
C ALA A 277 5.10 -2.05 -15.72
N TYR A 278 6.08 -2.87 -15.33
CA TYR A 278 7.42 -2.40 -15.05
C TYR A 278 8.09 -1.76 -16.27
N LEU A 279 7.98 -2.37 -17.47
CA LEU A 279 8.58 -1.84 -18.70
C LEU A 279 7.96 -0.50 -19.13
N VAL A 280 6.68 -0.28 -18.86
CA VAL A 280 6.00 0.98 -19.18
C VAL A 280 6.10 2.03 -18.06
N GLU A 281 6.56 1.64 -16.85
CA GLU A 281 6.72 2.54 -15.71
C GLU A 281 7.54 3.81 -15.99
N PRO A 282 8.62 3.79 -16.83
CA PRO A 282 9.36 5.00 -17.20
C PRO A 282 8.49 6.10 -17.85
N LEU A 283 7.38 5.73 -18.49
CA LEU A 283 6.45 6.71 -19.03
C LEU A 283 5.76 7.54 -17.91
N THR A 284 5.73 7.03 -16.69
CA THR A 284 5.21 7.76 -15.52
C THR A 284 6.29 8.60 -14.81
N MET A 285 7.54 8.53 -15.30
CA MET A 285 8.71 9.21 -14.75
C MET A 285 9.21 10.28 -15.74
N PRO A 286 8.75 11.54 -15.65
CA PRO A 286 9.12 12.59 -16.62
C PRO A 286 10.62 12.77 -16.79
N ALA A 287 11.40 12.64 -15.72
CA ALA A 287 12.86 12.74 -15.74
C ALA A 287 13.51 11.72 -16.69
N TRP A 288 12.96 10.48 -16.78
CA TRP A 288 13.46 9.46 -17.69
C TRP A 288 13.31 9.87 -19.15
N LEU A 289 12.12 10.35 -19.53
CA LEU A 289 11.88 10.81 -20.90
C LEU A 289 12.74 12.03 -21.26
N ALA A 290 12.97 12.94 -20.31
CA ALA A 290 13.85 14.08 -20.53
C ALA A 290 15.32 13.65 -20.76
N LEU A 291 15.82 12.67 -20.01
CA LEU A 291 17.16 12.12 -20.18
C LEU A 291 17.30 11.31 -21.48
N ALA A 292 16.23 10.69 -21.96
CA ALA A 292 16.20 9.95 -23.21
C ALA A 292 16.05 10.84 -24.46
N ALA A 293 15.78 12.13 -24.31
CA ALA A 293 15.56 13.07 -25.44
C ALA A 293 16.64 13.02 -26.54
N PRO A 294 17.95 12.93 -26.22
CA PRO A 294 18.99 12.83 -27.25
C PRO A 294 18.86 11.60 -28.15
N LEU A 295 18.33 10.48 -27.63
CA LEU A 295 18.09 9.26 -28.42
C LEU A 295 17.03 9.46 -29.53
N PHE A 296 16.20 10.50 -29.39
CA PHE A 296 15.17 10.91 -30.33
C PHE A 296 15.57 12.13 -31.19
N GLY A 297 16.87 12.52 -31.14
CA GLY A 297 17.39 13.68 -31.86
C GLY A 297 17.00 15.03 -31.25
N VAL A 298 16.59 15.07 -29.99
CA VAL A 298 16.23 16.30 -29.28
C VAL A 298 17.37 16.71 -28.35
N HIS A 299 18.12 17.77 -28.74
CA HIS A 299 19.32 18.26 -28.04
C HIS A 299 19.10 19.61 -27.36
N THR A 300 17.88 19.98 -27.08
CA THR A 300 17.49 21.25 -26.46
C THR A 300 17.07 21.03 -24.99
N ALA A 301 17.01 22.10 -24.20
CA ALA A 301 16.71 22.02 -22.76
C ALA A 301 15.19 21.87 -22.45
N TRP A 302 14.29 22.05 -23.42
CA TRP A 302 12.87 22.04 -23.17
C TRP A 302 12.34 20.72 -22.52
N PRO A 303 12.87 19.50 -22.85
CA PRO A 303 12.42 18.29 -22.18
C PRO A 303 12.68 18.29 -20.67
N LEU A 304 13.80 18.88 -20.25
CA LEU A 304 14.12 19.02 -18.82
C LEU A 304 13.17 20.00 -18.14
N VAL A 305 12.88 21.15 -18.78
CA VAL A 305 11.90 22.12 -18.27
C VAL A 305 10.52 21.50 -18.14
N TRP A 306 10.08 20.75 -19.17
CA TRP A 306 8.83 19.99 -19.15
C TRP A 306 8.80 18.96 -18.01
N ALA A 307 9.86 18.17 -17.83
CA ALA A 307 9.93 17.15 -16.79
C ALA A 307 9.85 17.74 -15.39
N VAL A 308 10.57 18.86 -15.14
CA VAL A 308 10.48 19.60 -13.87
C VAL A 308 9.06 20.12 -13.64
N TRP A 309 8.48 20.76 -14.62
CA TRP A 309 7.11 21.29 -14.54
C TRP A 309 6.10 20.18 -14.27
N LEU A 310 6.17 19.06 -14.99
CA LEU A 310 5.22 17.97 -14.84
C LEU A 310 5.37 17.27 -13.48
N THR A 311 6.61 17.01 -13.03
CA THR A 311 6.86 16.43 -11.71
C THR A 311 6.30 17.32 -10.61
N LEU A 312 6.61 18.62 -10.65
CA LEU A 312 6.12 19.57 -9.63
C LEU A 312 4.58 19.68 -9.67
N SER A 313 3.97 19.75 -10.85
CA SER A 313 2.51 19.87 -10.99
C SER A 313 1.78 18.62 -10.48
N ARG A 314 2.24 17.42 -10.86
CA ARG A 314 1.69 16.14 -10.40
C ARG A 314 1.79 16.01 -8.89
N ASP A 315 2.97 16.25 -8.34
CA ASP A 315 3.24 15.99 -6.91
C ASP A 315 2.62 17.06 -6.02
N ALA A 316 2.69 18.33 -6.42
CA ALA A 316 2.01 19.40 -5.70
C ALA A 316 0.48 19.24 -5.76
N GLY A 317 -0.07 18.85 -6.91
CA GLY A 317 -1.51 18.57 -7.06
C GLY A 317 -1.96 17.45 -6.13
N SER A 318 -1.25 16.33 -6.12
CA SER A 318 -1.54 15.19 -5.22
C SER A 318 -1.36 15.57 -3.75
N TRP A 319 -0.30 16.31 -3.42
CA TRP A 319 -0.05 16.80 -2.06
C TRP A 319 -1.20 17.68 -1.57
N LEU A 320 -1.62 18.65 -2.37
CA LEU A 320 -2.71 19.56 -1.99
C LEU A 320 -4.03 18.84 -1.74
N LEU A 321 -4.34 17.82 -2.56
CA LEU A 321 -5.55 17.01 -2.41
C LEU A 321 -5.52 16.10 -1.18
N LEU A 322 -4.35 15.57 -0.81
CA LEU A 322 -4.20 14.53 0.20
C LEU A 322 -3.69 15.07 1.55
N ARG A 323 -2.85 16.10 1.55
CA ARG A 323 -2.21 16.67 2.76
C ARG A 323 -2.50 18.15 2.99
N GLY A 324 -3.16 18.84 2.04
CA GLY A 324 -3.41 20.27 2.10
C GLY A 324 -2.15 21.11 1.86
N ARG A 325 -2.16 22.37 2.31
CA ARG A 325 -1.09 23.33 2.01
C ARG A 325 0.16 23.20 2.91
N LYS A 326 0.00 22.58 4.08
CA LYS A 326 1.08 22.52 5.08
C LYS A 326 2.29 21.75 4.56
N GLY A 327 3.47 22.35 4.63
CA GLY A 327 4.74 21.73 4.26
C GLY A 327 5.05 21.68 2.76
N LEU A 328 4.13 22.05 1.86
CA LEU A 328 4.33 21.95 0.42
C LEU A 328 5.58 22.68 -0.06
N ALA A 329 5.82 23.91 0.36
CA ALA A 329 6.98 24.71 -0.08
C ALA A 329 8.33 24.01 0.23
N ARG A 330 8.42 23.33 1.38
CA ARG A 330 9.60 22.55 1.76
C ARG A 330 9.72 21.25 0.98
N ALA A 331 8.60 20.71 0.49
CA ALA A 331 8.55 19.47 -0.27
C ALA A 331 8.97 19.65 -1.74
N LEU A 332 8.73 20.83 -2.34
CA LEU A 332 8.96 21.09 -3.77
C LEU A 332 10.34 20.63 -4.29
N PRO A 333 11.49 21.03 -3.72
CA PRO A 333 12.79 20.58 -4.23
C PRO A 333 13.01 19.07 -4.05
N LEU A 334 12.37 18.47 -3.04
CA LEU A 334 12.52 17.06 -2.71
C LEU A 334 11.72 16.14 -3.66
N PHE A 335 10.71 16.65 -4.37
CA PHE A 335 10.03 15.89 -5.42
C PHE A 335 11.00 15.49 -6.53
N LEU A 336 11.86 16.42 -6.97
CA LEU A 336 12.85 16.15 -8.00
C LEU A 336 13.92 15.16 -7.51
N LEU A 337 14.41 15.34 -6.28
CA LEU A 337 15.34 14.40 -5.66
C LEU A 337 14.73 12.98 -5.57
N ARG A 338 13.47 12.89 -5.13
CA ARG A 338 12.77 11.62 -5.05
C ARG A 338 12.68 10.94 -6.43
N ASP A 339 12.31 11.66 -7.51
CA ASP A 339 12.20 11.10 -8.86
C ASP A 339 13.57 10.60 -9.36
N ALA A 340 14.65 11.34 -9.12
CA ALA A 340 15.99 10.89 -9.44
C ALA A 340 16.38 9.59 -8.71
N LEU A 341 16.06 9.49 -7.42
CA LEU A 341 16.31 8.27 -6.63
C LEU A 341 15.45 7.08 -7.09
N MET A 342 14.21 7.33 -7.52
CA MET A 342 13.32 6.29 -8.07
C MET A 342 13.84 5.77 -9.42
N LEU A 343 14.41 6.64 -10.26
CA LEU A 343 15.05 6.23 -11.50
C LEU A 343 16.22 5.27 -11.22
N ILE A 344 17.07 5.60 -10.22
CA ILE A 344 18.18 4.73 -9.79
C ILE A 344 17.62 3.37 -9.30
N ALA A 345 16.55 3.38 -8.51
CA ALA A 345 15.93 2.15 -8.02
C ALA A 345 15.37 1.31 -9.17
N TRP A 346 14.75 1.94 -10.17
CA TRP A 346 14.20 1.26 -11.35
C TRP A 346 15.30 0.56 -12.17
N VAL A 347 16.41 1.24 -12.47
CA VAL A 347 17.54 0.66 -13.22
C VAL A 347 18.24 -0.45 -12.42
N ALA A 348 18.40 -0.29 -11.11
CA ALA A 348 19.17 -1.22 -10.28
C ALA A 348 18.39 -2.47 -9.85
N ALA A 349 17.06 -2.44 -9.81
CA ALA A 349 16.25 -3.53 -9.28
C ALA A 349 16.38 -4.85 -10.07
N PRO A 350 16.35 -4.89 -11.42
CA PRO A 350 16.47 -6.13 -12.19
C PRO A 350 17.79 -6.86 -11.96
N LEU A 351 18.85 -6.12 -11.61
CA LEU A 351 20.19 -6.67 -11.39
C LEU A 351 20.32 -7.43 -10.05
N ARG A 352 19.30 -7.36 -9.20
CA ARG A 352 19.31 -7.98 -7.87
C ARG A 352 18.50 -9.28 -7.84
N LYS A 353 19.08 -10.32 -7.24
CA LYS A 353 18.46 -11.66 -7.12
C LYS A 353 17.81 -11.93 -5.74
N HIS A 354 18.17 -11.15 -4.72
CA HIS A 354 17.74 -11.37 -3.33
C HIS A 354 17.07 -10.12 -2.75
N VAL A 355 16.05 -10.35 -1.96
CA VAL A 355 15.33 -9.33 -1.19
C VAL A 355 15.62 -9.53 0.29
N SER A 356 15.98 -8.45 0.99
CA SER A 356 16.01 -8.43 2.45
C SER A 356 14.68 -7.92 2.96
N TRP A 357 13.94 -8.78 3.71
CA TRP A 357 12.69 -8.39 4.33
C TRP A 357 12.75 -8.67 5.83
N ARG A 358 12.77 -7.58 6.62
CA ARG A 358 13.18 -7.61 8.01
C ARG A 358 14.47 -8.44 8.09
N ASP A 359 14.93 -9.08 8.98
CA ASP A 359 16.26 -9.71 9.04
C ASP A 359 16.45 -10.98 8.16
N ASN A 360 15.45 -11.32 7.33
CA ASN A 360 15.49 -12.50 6.46
C ASN A 360 15.90 -12.14 5.03
N ARG A 361 16.92 -12.84 4.50
CA ARG A 361 17.24 -12.86 3.07
C ARG A 361 16.38 -13.92 2.38
N VAL A 362 15.44 -13.47 1.55
CA VAL A 362 14.49 -14.35 0.86
C VAL A 362 14.75 -14.29 -0.64
N ARG A 363 14.77 -15.47 -1.30
CA ARG A 363 14.76 -15.56 -2.76
C ARG A 363 13.32 -15.48 -3.23
N VAL A 364 13.03 -14.54 -4.15
CA VAL A 364 11.70 -14.36 -4.72
C VAL A 364 11.74 -14.88 -6.16
N SER A 365 10.82 -15.76 -6.53
CA SER A 365 10.66 -16.27 -7.89
C SER A 365 9.51 -15.56 -8.64
N ALA A 366 9.20 -16.03 -9.85
CA ALA A 366 8.02 -15.61 -10.60
C ALA A 366 6.74 -15.76 -9.76
N GLY A 367 5.78 -14.87 -9.92
CA GLY A 367 4.56 -14.85 -9.11
C GLY A 367 4.77 -14.47 -7.64
N SER A 368 5.91 -13.83 -7.29
CA SER A 368 6.23 -13.39 -5.91
C SER A 368 6.31 -14.53 -4.88
N ARG A 369 6.53 -15.78 -5.31
CA ARG A 369 6.62 -16.93 -4.40
C ARG A 369 7.90 -16.88 -3.57
N LEU A 370 7.73 -17.15 -2.26
CA LEU A 370 8.80 -17.23 -1.27
C LEU A 370 9.31 -18.66 -1.15
N TYR A 371 10.63 -18.84 -1.23
CA TYR A 371 11.29 -20.10 -0.90
C TYR A 371 12.04 -19.92 0.42
N GLY A 372 11.66 -20.72 1.43
CA GLY A 372 12.42 -20.84 2.67
C GLY A 372 13.71 -21.62 2.44
N HIS A 373 14.67 -21.50 3.36
CA HIS A 373 15.96 -22.19 3.31
C HIS A 373 15.86 -23.73 3.35
N GLU A 374 14.66 -24.31 3.57
CA GLU A 374 14.41 -25.75 3.75
C GLU A 374 13.31 -26.35 2.85
N ALA A 375 12.76 -25.60 1.89
CA ALA A 375 11.73 -26.15 1.01
C ALA A 375 12.33 -26.62 -0.33
N THR A 376 12.66 -27.88 -0.42
CA THR A 376 12.68 -28.67 -1.65
C THR A 376 11.22 -28.90 -2.08
N GLU A 377 10.92 -28.44 -3.30
CA GLU A 377 9.74 -28.64 -4.15
C GLU A 377 8.39 -27.98 -3.75
N PRO A 378 7.74 -27.35 -4.74
CA PRO A 378 6.42 -26.75 -4.57
C PRO A 378 5.33 -27.80 -4.77
N ALA A 379 4.39 -27.87 -3.84
CA ALA A 379 3.11 -28.54 -4.08
C ALA A 379 2.25 -27.70 -5.04
N GLY A 380 1.90 -28.29 -6.19
CA GLY A 380 0.78 -27.94 -7.04
C GLY A 380 0.85 -26.60 -7.80
N GLU A 381 0.99 -26.68 -9.12
CA GLU A 381 0.72 -25.60 -10.06
C GLU A 381 -0.75 -25.18 -9.97
N LEU A 382 -0.98 -23.95 -9.55
CA LEU A 382 -2.17 -23.21 -9.93
C LEU A 382 -1.75 -22.23 -11.04
N LEU A 383 -1.94 -22.66 -12.29
CA LEU A 383 -1.87 -21.82 -13.48
C LEU A 383 -2.97 -20.77 -13.39
N VAL A 384 -2.58 -19.53 -13.21
CA VAL A 384 -3.39 -18.38 -13.61
C VAL A 384 -2.81 -17.97 -14.97
N GLU A 385 -3.38 -18.54 -16.04
CA GLU A 385 -3.14 -18.08 -17.42
C GLU A 385 -3.86 -16.75 -17.65
N GLY A 386 -3.16 -15.86 -18.35
CA GLY A 386 -3.67 -14.72 -19.09
C GLY A 386 -3.60 -13.37 -18.40
#